data_8c7bff5e8bc417f6fcd19cad7d6c66d8
#
_entry.id   8c7bff5e8bc417f6fcd19cad7d6c66d8
#
_cell.length_a   1.000
_cell.length_b   1.000
_cell.length_c   1.000
_cell.angle_alpha   90.00
_cell.angle_beta   90.00
_cell.angle_gamma   90.00
#
_symmetry.space_group_name_H-M   'P 1'
#
loop_
_entity.id
_entity.type
_entity.pdbx_description
1 polymer ?
#
loop_
_entity_poly.entity_id
_entity_poly.type
_entity_poly.pdbx_seq_one_letter_code
_entity_poly.pdbx_strand_id
1 'polypeptide(L)'
;MSLTPPVPPVLFEELSPGPRLLMGPGPINVDPRVLRAMSMPLLGQFDPEFTAYMNETMALFQQVFQTGNRTLLVDGTARAGIEALLVSLIEPGDRVLVPIFGRFGHLLGEIASRCGAEVSTIETAWGTVFEPNALEDAIKRTRPKLLAIVHGDTSTTMAQPLADIGEICRRHDCLLYVDATATLGGADFPVDAWQIDAASAGLQKCLSGPPGSAPITFNDRVERLVLRRKHVEAGIRRDGSPPAAGARISSNYFDLAMLLDYWGEARLNHHTEAASMLYAARECARIILRDGLAATFARHATASSALTAGLRAMGLALFGDQRHKMTSITGVHIPQGVDGEKVRAALLHDFGIEIGTSFGPLHGRIWRIGTMGYNCRKQNVFMCLAALEAVLRRAGFPVTAGAALEAAYDAYAPKA
;
A
#
# COMPACT_ATOMS: atom_id res chain seq x y z
N MET A 1 -1.97 -55.88 -16.46
CA MET A 1 -2.08 -54.46 -16.02
C MET A 1 -1.01 -54.25 -14.98
N SER A 2 0.06 -53.54 -15.32
CA SER A 2 1.11 -53.15 -14.36
C SER A 2 0.57 -51.99 -13.51
N LEU A 3 0.23 -52.29 -12.26
CA LEU A 3 -0.15 -51.27 -11.29
C LEU A 3 1.18 -50.52 -10.92
N THR A 4 1.31 -49.31 -11.39
CA THR A 4 2.37 -48.42 -10.91
C THR A 4 2.22 -48.30 -9.37
N PRO A 5 3.27 -48.59 -8.58
CA PRO A 5 3.18 -48.51 -7.14
C PRO A 5 2.75 -47.06 -6.74
N PRO A 6 1.91 -46.91 -5.72
CA PRO A 6 1.49 -45.57 -5.27
C PRO A 6 2.74 -44.80 -4.83
N VAL A 7 2.81 -43.54 -5.29
CA VAL A 7 3.86 -42.60 -4.83
C VAL A 7 3.69 -42.45 -3.33
N PRO A 8 4.75 -42.69 -2.52
CA PRO A 8 4.64 -42.54 -1.07
C PRO A 8 4.22 -41.12 -0.70
N PRO A 9 3.36 -40.91 0.31
CA PRO A 9 2.93 -39.60 0.73
C PRO A 9 4.14 -38.78 1.18
N VAL A 10 4.28 -37.57 0.64
CA VAL A 10 5.27 -36.60 1.12
C VAL A 10 4.74 -35.99 2.40
N LEU A 11 5.38 -36.29 3.52
CA LEU A 11 5.04 -35.72 4.82
C LEU A 11 5.93 -34.51 5.06
N PHE A 12 5.31 -33.35 5.29
CA PHE A 12 5.99 -32.13 5.71
C PHE A 12 5.79 -31.92 7.21
N GLU A 13 6.77 -31.31 7.85
CA GLU A 13 6.66 -30.89 9.25
C GLU A 13 5.62 -29.74 9.38
N GLU A 14 5.11 -29.55 10.58
CA GLU A 14 4.22 -28.43 10.86
C GLU A 14 4.92 -27.10 10.58
N LEU A 15 4.16 -26.12 10.08
CA LEU A 15 4.69 -24.79 9.79
C LEU A 15 5.12 -24.07 11.07
N SER A 16 6.42 -23.88 11.25
CA SER A 16 7.01 -23.20 12.41
C SER A 16 8.10 -22.21 11.97
N PRO A 17 7.74 -21.07 11.33
CA PRO A 17 8.73 -20.10 10.90
C PRO A 17 9.39 -19.45 12.11
N GLY A 18 10.74 -19.37 12.09
CA GLY A 18 11.48 -18.64 13.11
C GLY A 18 11.10 -17.15 13.15
N PRO A 19 11.27 -16.48 14.30
CA PRO A 19 10.95 -15.06 14.42
C PRO A 19 11.78 -14.21 13.45
N ARG A 20 11.16 -13.22 12.84
CA ARG A 20 11.79 -12.23 11.98
C ARG A 20 11.29 -10.83 12.34
N LEU A 21 12.18 -9.84 12.25
CA LEU A 21 11.85 -8.43 12.32
C LEU A 21 11.91 -7.85 10.90
N LEU A 22 10.73 -7.57 10.33
CA LEU A 22 10.58 -7.14 8.95
C LEU A 22 10.74 -5.62 8.84
N MET A 23 11.97 -5.14 8.80
CA MET A 23 12.32 -3.72 8.66
C MET A 23 12.58 -3.32 7.20
N GLY A 24 11.94 -4.02 6.26
CA GLY A 24 12.01 -3.73 4.82
C GLY A 24 10.87 -2.82 4.34
N PRO A 25 10.70 -2.70 3.01
CA PRO A 25 9.68 -1.88 2.38
C PRO A 25 8.25 -2.48 2.44
N GLY A 26 8.06 -3.51 3.21
CA GLY A 26 6.85 -4.34 3.33
C GLY A 26 6.90 -5.59 2.45
N PRO A 27 6.24 -6.70 2.91
CA PRO A 27 5.35 -6.72 4.07
C PRO A 27 6.07 -6.47 5.39
N ILE A 28 5.27 -6.24 6.44
CA ILE A 28 5.75 -6.01 7.81
C ILE A 28 5.24 -7.10 8.76
N ASN A 29 5.72 -7.12 9.99
CA ASN A 29 5.13 -7.96 11.03
C ASN A 29 3.68 -7.53 11.29
N VAL A 30 2.78 -8.49 11.28
CA VAL A 30 1.37 -8.25 11.56
C VAL A 30 1.17 -7.98 13.05
N ASP A 31 0.28 -7.02 13.39
CA ASP A 31 -0.10 -6.79 14.78
C ASP A 31 -0.70 -8.08 15.38
N PRO A 32 -0.27 -8.56 16.55
CA PRO A 32 -0.80 -9.76 17.17
C PRO A 32 -2.32 -9.74 17.40
N ARG A 33 -2.92 -8.55 17.54
CA ARG A 33 -4.38 -8.40 17.66
C ARG A 33 -5.07 -8.76 16.34
N VAL A 34 -4.47 -8.39 15.21
CA VAL A 34 -4.94 -8.74 13.88
C VAL A 34 -4.83 -10.25 13.65
N LEU A 35 -3.71 -10.87 14.02
CA LEU A 35 -3.54 -12.33 13.94
C LEU A 35 -4.61 -13.07 14.76
N ARG A 36 -4.92 -12.59 15.97
CA ARG A 36 -6.02 -13.16 16.77
C ARG A 36 -7.37 -13.00 16.09
N ALA A 37 -7.65 -11.85 15.49
CA ALA A 37 -8.91 -11.65 14.76
C ALA A 37 -9.05 -12.64 13.59
N MET A 38 -7.96 -12.90 12.85
CA MET A 38 -7.94 -13.86 11.76
C MET A 38 -8.22 -15.30 12.18
N SER A 39 -7.93 -15.65 13.43
CA SER A 39 -8.16 -17.01 13.97
C SER A 39 -9.53 -17.20 14.60
N MET A 40 -10.43 -16.21 14.52
CA MET A 40 -11.80 -16.35 14.99
C MET A 40 -12.61 -17.34 14.11
N PRO A 41 -13.63 -17.99 14.67
CA PRO A 41 -14.53 -18.84 13.89
C PRO A 41 -15.10 -18.11 12.68
N LEU A 42 -15.22 -18.82 11.56
CA LEU A 42 -15.84 -18.27 10.36
C LEU A 42 -17.36 -18.18 10.53
N LEU A 43 -17.92 -17.06 10.14
CA LEU A 43 -19.36 -16.89 9.96
C LEU A 43 -19.72 -17.11 8.49
N GLY A 44 -20.92 -17.61 8.25
CA GLY A 44 -21.46 -17.76 6.90
C GLY A 44 -21.83 -16.40 6.29
N GLN A 45 -21.71 -16.27 4.99
CA GLN A 45 -21.99 -15.00 4.27
C GLN A 45 -23.46 -14.52 4.39
N PHE A 46 -24.39 -15.38 4.78
CA PHE A 46 -25.79 -15.04 5.01
C PHE A 46 -26.11 -14.72 6.49
N ASP A 47 -25.10 -14.83 7.35
CA ASP A 47 -25.25 -14.51 8.77
C ASP A 47 -25.40 -12.99 8.97
N PRO A 48 -26.43 -12.53 9.70
CA PRO A 48 -26.61 -11.11 9.99
C PRO A 48 -25.40 -10.49 10.73
N GLU A 49 -24.69 -11.24 11.57
CA GLU A 49 -23.49 -10.79 12.24
C GLU A 49 -22.34 -10.57 11.25
N PHE A 50 -22.21 -11.44 10.25
CA PHE A 50 -21.25 -11.24 9.18
C PHE A 50 -21.52 -9.96 8.38
N THR A 51 -22.80 -9.73 8.06
CA THR A 51 -23.24 -8.48 7.42
C THR A 51 -22.91 -7.26 8.27
N ALA A 52 -23.09 -7.35 9.60
CA ALA A 52 -22.70 -6.27 10.51
C ALA A 52 -21.19 -5.99 10.45
N TYR A 53 -20.33 -7.01 10.43
CA TYR A 53 -18.87 -6.83 10.30
C TYR A 53 -18.47 -6.24 8.94
N MET A 54 -19.16 -6.57 7.85
CA MET A 54 -18.95 -5.91 6.56
C MET A 54 -19.26 -4.40 6.66
N ASN A 55 -20.42 -4.04 7.23
CA ASN A 55 -20.84 -2.64 7.40
C ASN A 55 -19.89 -1.86 8.31
N GLU A 56 -19.48 -2.46 9.44
CA GLU A 56 -18.50 -1.86 10.34
C GLU A 56 -17.16 -1.63 9.65
N THR A 57 -16.71 -2.57 8.84
CA THR A 57 -15.45 -2.46 8.11
C THR A 57 -15.49 -1.30 7.10
N MET A 58 -16.59 -1.14 6.37
CA MET A 58 -16.79 0.02 5.50
C MET A 58 -16.73 1.34 6.29
N ALA A 59 -17.47 1.44 7.40
CA ALA A 59 -17.51 2.63 8.23
C ALA A 59 -16.14 2.96 8.88
N LEU A 60 -15.38 1.95 9.30
CA LEU A 60 -14.03 2.13 9.82
C LEU A 60 -13.07 2.66 8.76
N PHE A 61 -13.10 2.09 7.55
CA PHE A 61 -12.23 2.57 6.47
C PHE A 61 -12.64 3.95 5.94
N GLN A 62 -13.91 4.35 6.00
CA GLN A 62 -14.29 5.75 5.74
C GLN A 62 -13.50 6.70 6.64
N GLN A 63 -13.40 6.40 7.93
CA GLN A 63 -12.65 7.22 8.86
C GLN A 63 -11.13 7.16 8.60
N VAL A 64 -10.57 5.98 8.25
CA VAL A 64 -9.13 5.84 7.94
C VAL A 64 -8.76 6.59 6.66
N PHE A 65 -9.61 6.58 5.64
CA PHE A 65 -9.46 7.39 4.41
C PHE A 65 -9.85 8.86 4.59
N GLN A 66 -10.43 9.22 5.74
CA GLN A 66 -10.94 10.56 6.05
C GLN A 66 -11.92 11.03 4.96
N THR A 67 -12.98 10.24 4.74
CA THR A 67 -13.94 10.46 3.66
C THR A 67 -15.36 10.07 4.05
N GLY A 68 -16.34 10.75 3.46
CA GLY A 68 -17.74 10.34 3.43
C GLY A 68 -18.09 9.41 2.26
N ASN A 69 -17.15 9.17 1.37
CA ASN A 69 -17.33 8.36 0.17
C ASN A 69 -17.53 6.87 0.47
N ARG A 70 -17.94 6.11 -0.55
CA ARG A 70 -17.99 4.65 -0.46
C ARG A 70 -16.63 4.05 -0.18
N THR A 71 -16.60 3.06 0.70
CA THR A 71 -15.43 2.24 0.98
C THR A 71 -15.82 0.78 0.92
N LEU A 72 -14.98 -0.03 0.28
CA LEU A 72 -15.17 -1.48 0.15
C LEU A 72 -13.83 -2.17 0.43
N LEU A 73 -13.88 -3.49 0.65
CA LEU A 73 -12.71 -4.35 0.51
C LEU A 73 -12.76 -5.08 -0.83
N VAL A 74 -11.60 -5.29 -1.41
CA VAL A 74 -11.42 -6.18 -2.55
C VAL A 74 -10.52 -7.32 -2.08
N ASP A 75 -11.00 -8.56 -2.22
CA ASP A 75 -10.22 -9.73 -1.89
C ASP A 75 -9.00 -9.86 -2.80
N GLY A 76 -7.86 -10.11 -2.20
CA GLY A 76 -6.56 -10.17 -2.85
C GLY A 76 -5.58 -9.18 -2.26
N THR A 77 -4.38 -9.11 -2.83
CA THR A 77 -3.37 -8.15 -2.35
C THR A 77 -3.72 -6.72 -2.76
N ALA A 78 -2.93 -5.72 -2.33
CA ALA A 78 -3.12 -4.33 -2.75
C ALA A 78 -3.30 -4.16 -4.27
N ARG A 79 -2.68 -5.02 -5.11
CA ARG A 79 -2.88 -4.99 -6.56
C ARG A 79 -4.32 -5.27 -6.98
N ALA A 80 -5.04 -6.12 -6.25
CA ALA A 80 -6.44 -6.39 -6.53
C ALA A 80 -7.29 -5.11 -6.43
N GLY A 81 -7.05 -4.27 -5.43
CA GLY A 81 -7.70 -2.97 -5.31
C GLY A 81 -7.33 -1.99 -6.43
N ILE A 82 -6.06 -1.97 -6.85
CA ILE A 82 -5.59 -1.17 -8.00
C ILE A 82 -6.31 -1.63 -9.29
N GLU A 83 -6.30 -2.94 -9.57
CA GLU A 83 -6.91 -3.49 -10.77
C GLU A 83 -8.43 -3.32 -10.77
N ALA A 84 -9.12 -3.52 -9.64
CA ALA A 84 -10.57 -3.36 -9.53
C ALA A 84 -11.00 -1.92 -9.88
N LEU A 85 -10.29 -0.92 -9.38
CA LEU A 85 -10.57 0.48 -9.71
C LEU A 85 -10.22 0.77 -11.17
N LEU A 86 -9.03 0.43 -11.65
CA LEU A 86 -8.60 0.79 -13.01
C LEU A 86 -9.44 0.09 -14.08
N VAL A 87 -9.74 -1.22 -13.96
CA VAL A 87 -10.58 -1.94 -14.95
C VAL A 87 -12.02 -1.44 -14.96
N SER A 88 -12.49 -0.91 -13.82
CA SER A 88 -13.84 -0.35 -13.72
C SER A 88 -13.93 1.11 -14.19
N LEU A 89 -12.84 1.88 -14.11
CA LEU A 89 -12.77 3.28 -14.52
C LEU A 89 -12.43 3.45 -16.00
N ILE A 90 -11.62 2.54 -16.54
CA ILE A 90 -11.07 2.63 -17.89
C ILE A 90 -11.96 1.87 -18.88
N GLU A 91 -12.32 2.52 -19.97
CA GLU A 91 -12.86 1.90 -21.18
C GLU A 91 -11.76 1.90 -22.28
N PRO A 92 -11.74 0.91 -23.20
CA PRO A 92 -10.76 0.90 -24.27
C PRO A 92 -10.74 2.21 -25.06
N GLY A 93 -9.53 2.78 -25.25
CA GLY A 93 -9.34 4.08 -25.89
C GLY A 93 -9.39 5.30 -24.96
N ASP A 94 -9.71 5.12 -23.67
CA ASP A 94 -9.61 6.22 -22.70
C ASP A 94 -8.17 6.68 -22.52
N ARG A 95 -7.95 7.99 -22.48
CA ARG A 95 -6.64 8.57 -22.21
C ARG A 95 -6.37 8.60 -20.71
N VAL A 96 -5.23 8.01 -20.33
CA VAL A 96 -4.77 7.96 -18.94
C VAL A 96 -3.38 8.57 -18.82
N LEU A 97 -3.19 9.51 -17.90
CA LEU A 97 -1.90 10.08 -17.58
C LEU A 97 -1.34 9.39 -16.32
N VAL A 98 -0.09 8.92 -16.41
CA VAL A 98 0.60 8.28 -15.28
C VAL A 98 1.93 9.00 -15.02
N PRO A 99 2.05 9.80 -13.95
CA PRO A 99 3.32 10.33 -13.47
C PRO A 99 4.16 9.22 -12.83
N ILE A 100 5.42 9.12 -13.25
CA ILE A 100 6.35 8.06 -12.82
C ILE A 100 7.54 8.68 -12.09
N PHE A 101 7.65 8.41 -10.79
CA PHE A 101 8.80 8.77 -9.95
C PHE A 101 9.39 7.55 -9.21
N GLY A 102 8.97 6.35 -9.62
CA GLY A 102 9.42 5.07 -9.12
C GLY A 102 8.72 3.89 -9.80
N ARG A 103 9.00 2.67 -9.34
CA ARG A 103 8.50 1.42 -9.91
C ARG A 103 6.98 1.34 -9.97
N PHE A 104 6.29 1.86 -8.94
CA PHE A 104 4.84 1.67 -8.84
C PHE A 104 4.07 2.57 -9.81
N GLY A 105 4.65 3.70 -10.25
CA GLY A 105 4.14 4.43 -11.40
C GLY A 105 4.16 3.58 -12.68
N HIS A 106 5.25 2.90 -12.98
CA HIS A 106 5.30 1.96 -14.11
C HIS A 106 4.25 0.85 -13.98
N LEU A 107 4.00 0.33 -12.76
CA LEU A 107 2.95 -0.66 -12.53
C LEU A 107 1.55 -0.11 -12.87
N LEU A 108 1.24 1.13 -12.48
CA LEU A 108 -0.05 1.75 -12.82
C LEU A 108 -0.20 1.89 -14.34
N GLY A 109 0.85 2.32 -15.03
CA GLY A 109 0.87 2.41 -16.50
C GLY A 109 0.64 1.05 -17.18
N GLU A 110 1.28 0.01 -16.69
CA GLU A 110 1.11 -1.36 -17.20
C GLU A 110 -0.34 -1.87 -17.02
N ILE A 111 -0.93 -1.66 -15.83
CA ILE A 111 -2.31 -2.06 -15.56
C ILE A 111 -3.28 -1.25 -16.42
N ALA A 112 -3.12 0.08 -16.52
CA ALA A 112 -3.96 0.93 -17.35
C ALA A 112 -3.90 0.52 -18.83
N SER A 113 -2.71 0.22 -19.36
CA SER A 113 -2.53 -0.28 -20.72
C SER A 113 -3.27 -1.61 -20.95
N ARG A 114 -3.21 -2.54 -19.99
CA ARG A 114 -3.95 -3.82 -20.06
C ARG A 114 -5.46 -3.63 -20.01
N CYS A 115 -5.94 -2.57 -19.39
CA CYS A 115 -7.36 -2.19 -19.44
C CYS A 115 -7.77 -1.56 -20.79
N GLY A 116 -6.83 -1.38 -21.73
CA GLY A 116 -7.09 -0.81 -23.05
C GLY A 116 -6.94 0.70 -23.15
N ALA A 117 -6.32 1.35 -22.14
CA ALA A 117 -6.10 2.80 -22.14
C ALA A 117 -5.01 3.23 -23.15
N GLU A 118 -5.18 4.45 -23.67
CA GLU A 118 -4.10 5.22 -24.29
C GLU A 118 -3.29 5.90 -23.18
N VAL A 119 -2.20 5.24 -22.76
CA VAL A 119 -1.39 5.70 -21.62
C VAL A 119 -0.36 6.73 -22.07
N SER A 120 -0.40 7.91 -21.45
CA SER A 120 0.67 8.91 -21.49
C SER A 120 1.43 8.92 -20.19
N THR A 121 2.76 9.03 -20.25
CA THR A 121 3.61 9.11 -19.05
C THR A 121 4.39 10.42 -19.00
N ILE A 122 4.68 10.88 -17.80
CA ILE A 122 5.75 11.83 -17.50
C ILE A 122 6.64 11.23 -16.44
N GLU A 123 7.92 11.46 -16.52
CA GLU A 123 8.89 10.88 -15.59
C GLU A 123 9.75 11.96 -14.94
N THR A 124 10.13 11.72 -13.67
CA THR A 124 11.14 12.52 -12.98
C THR A 124 12.24 11.61 -12.43
N ALA A 125 13.37 12.21 -12.05
CA ALA A 125 14.48 11.45 -11.50
C ALA A 125 14.06 10.67 -10.23
N TRP A 126 14.48 9.42 -10.12
CA TRP A 126 14.21 8.62 -8.94
C TRP A 126 14.87 9.25 -7.71
N GLY A 127 14.07 9.50 -6.68
CA GLY A 127 14.46 10.25 -5.49
C GLY A 127 13.92 11.68 -5.46
N THR A 128 13.15 12.09 -6.48
CA THR A 128 12.41 13.36 -6.54
C THR A 128 10.91 13.11 -6.73
N VAL A 129 10.11 14.18 -6.70
CA VAL A 129 8.66 14.16 -6.94
C VAL A 129 8.29 15.24 -7.96
N PHE A 130 7.04 15.25 -8.41
CA PHE A 130 6.53 16.27 -9.33
C PHE A 130 6.06 17.51 -8.59
N GLU A 131 6.37 18.67 -9.12
CA GLU A 131 5.73 19.92 -8.73
C GLU A 131 4.30 19.98 -9.33
N PRO A 132 3.33 20.61 -8.64
CA PRO A 132 1.94 20.66 -9.12
C PRO A 132 1.79 21.23 -10.53
N ASN A 133 2.54 22.28 -10.87
CA ASN A 133 2.51 22.90 -12.20
C ASN A 133 2.94 21.94 -13.32
N ALA A 134 3.92 21.08 -13.06
CA ALA A 134 4.38 20.08 -14.05
C ALA A 134 3.27 19.05 -14.35
N LEU A 135 2.50 18.66 -13.33
CA LEU A 135 1.33 17.79 -13.47
C LEU A 135 0.21 18.49 -14.23
N GLU A 136 -0.08 19.76 -13.91
CA GLU A 136 -1.11 20.53 -14.60
C GLU A 136 -0.79 20.71 -16.09
N ASP A 137 0.46 21.04 -16.44
CA ASP A 137 0.90 21.18 -17.83
C ASP A 137 0.80 19.87 -18.60
N ALA A 138 1.08 18.74 -17.94
CA ALA A 138 0.89 17.43 -18.55
C ALA A 138 -0.61 17.13 -18.79
N ILE A 139 -1.48 17.44 -17.84
CA ILE A 139 -2.93 17.30 -17.97
C ILE A 139 -3.45 18.16 -19.13
N LYS A 140 -3.05 19.42 -19.23
CA LYS A 140 -3.44 20.33 -20.34
C LYS A 140 -3.03 19.78 -21.70
N ARG A 141 -1.83 19.22 -21.79
CA ARG A 141 -1.28 18.67 -23.03
C ARG A 141 -1.96 17.36 -23.44
N THR A 142 -2.19 16.45 -22.52
CA THR A 142 -2.70 15.09 -22.82
C THR A 142 -4.22 15.00 -22.71
N ARG A 143 -4.86 15.91 -21.98
CA ARG A 143 -6.31 15.90 -21.71
C ARG A 143 -6.81 14.52 -21.29
N PRO A 144 -6.29 13.94 -20.23
CA PRO A 144 -6.63 12.58 -19.82
C PRO A 144 -8.03 12.56 -19.17
N LYS A 145 -8.73 11.44 -19.33
CA LYS A 145 -9.92 11.12 -18.51
C LYS A 145 -9.53 10.85 -17.07
N LEU A 146 -8.35 10.23 -16.87
CA LEU A 146 -7.86 9.76 -15.56
C LEU A 146 -6.39 10.10 -15.37
N LEU A 147 -6.06 10.76 -14.26
CA LEU A 147 -4.71 10.81 -13.70
C LEU A 147 -4.58 9.67 -12.69
N ALA A 148 -3.68 8.71 -12.95
CA ALA A 148 -3.39 7.62 -12.01
C ALA A 148 -1.99 7.82 -11.41
N ILE A 149 -1.92 8.06 -10.09
CA ILE A 149 -0.68 8.44 -9.41
C ILE A 149 -0.46 7.64 -8.13
N VAL A 150 0.79 7.39 -7.78
CA VAL A 150 1.21 6.79 -6.51
C VAL A 150 1.38 7.89 -5.48
N HIS A 151 0.83 7.75 -4.27
CA HIS A 151 1.10 8.70 -3.18
C HIS A 151 2.49 8.47 -2.57
N GLY A 152 2.87 7.23 -2.31
CA GLY A 152 4.19 6.89 -1.77
C GLY A 152 4.83 5.72 -2.50
N ASP A 153 5.91 5.97 -3.24
CA ASP A 153 6.63 4.92 -3.95
C ASP A 153 7.76 4.34 -3.09
N THR A 154 7.56 3.13 -2.59
CA THR A 154 8.56 2.48 -1.73
C THR A 154 9.83 2.09 -2.47
N SER A 155 9.86 2.10 -3.79
CA SER A 155 11.11 1.82 -4.55
C SER A 155 12.08 2.99 -4.50
N THR A 156 11.56 4.21 -4.43
CA THR A 156 12.33 5.45 -4.30
C THR A 156 12.24 6.07 -2.91
N THR A 157 11.38 5.53 -2.04
CA THR A 157 11.12 6.04 -0.69
C THR A 157 10.57 7.47 -0.63
N MET A 158 9.98 7.95 -1.75
CA MET A 158 9.44 9.30 -1.89
C MET A 158 7.93 9.31 -1.78
N ALA A 159 7.38 10.39 -1.20
CA ALA A 159 5.95 10.69 -1.14
C ALA A 159 5.63 11.90 -2.00
N GLN A 160 4.73 11.74 -2.97
CA GLN A 160 4.23 12.79 -3.83
C GLN A 160 3.20 13.65 -3.07
N PRO A 161 3.41 14.96 -2.91
CA PRO A 161 2.37 15.84 -2.38
C PRO A 161 1.14 15.87 -3.27
N LEU A 162 -0.06 15.74 -2.69
CA LEU A 162 -1.31 15.62 -3.45
C LEU A 162 -2.35 16.70 -3.12
N ALA A 163 -2.11 17.54 -2.14
CA ALA A 163 -3.11 18.51 -1.65
C ALA A 163 -3.73 19.38 -2.77
N ASP A 164 -2.92 19.81 -3.74
CA ASP A 164 -3.37 20.68 -4.84
C ASP A 164 -3.81 19.89 -6.09
N ILE A 165 -3.50 18.60 -6.17
CA ILE A 165 -3.66 17.82 -7.40
C ILE A 165 -5.11 17.51 -7.71
N GLY A 166 -5.94 17.27 -6.70
CA GLY A 166 -7.37 17.06 -6.88
C GLY A 166 -8.09 18.27 -7.46
N GLU A 167 -7.76 19.47 -6.98
CA GLU A 167 -8.31 20.70 -7.54
C GLU A 167 -7.86 20.91 -9.00
N ILE A 168 -6.59 20.67 -9.30
CA ILE A 168 -6.06 20.69 -10.68
C ILE A 168 -6.85 19.72 -11.56
N CYS A 169 -7.03 18.48 -11.13
CA CYS A 169 -7.79 17.50 -11.89
C CYS A 169 -9.24 17.95 -12.13
N ARG A 170 -9.90 18.50 -11.13
CA ARG A 170 -11.29 19.01 -11.27
C ARG A 170 -11.41 20.15 -12.27
N ARG A 171 -10.47 21.09 -12.27
CA ARG A 171 -10.46 22.21 -13.24
C ARG A 171 -10.38 21.75 -14.70
N HIS A 172 -9.80 20.58 -14.92
CA HIS A 172 -9.59 20.01 -16.25
C HIS A 172 -10.50 18.81 -16.58
N ASP A 173 -11.56 18.60 -15.78
CA ASP A 173 -12.49 17.45 -15.89
C ASP A 173 -11.79 16.09 -15.96
N CYS A 174 -10.69 15.96 -15.25
CA CYS A 174 -9.91 14.74 -15.09
C CYS A 174 -10.29 14.05 -13.78
N LEU A 175 -10.40 12.72 -13.76
CA LEU A 175 -10.52 11.95 -12.52
C LEU A 175 -9.15 11.76 -11.89
N LEU A 176 -9.08 11.75 -10.55
CA LEU A 176 -7.87 11.46 -9.79
C LEU A 176 -7.99 10.11 -9.10
N TYR A 177 -7.18 9.13 -9.54
CA TYR A 177 -6.97 7.88 -8.82
C TYR A 177 -5.60 7.88 -8.12
N VAL A 178 -5.58 7.46 -6.85
CA VAL A 178 -4.37 7.42 -6.03
C VAL A 178 -4.11 6.03 -5.46
N ASP A 179 -2.93 5.49 -5.72
CA ASP A 179 -2.41 4.32 -4.99
C ASP A 179 -1.78 4.78 -3.66
N ALA A 180 -2.51 4.57 -2.56
CA ALA A 180 -2.09 4.88 -1.20
C ALA A 180 -1.58 3.63 -0.44
N THR A 181 -1.21 2.57 -1.15
CA THR A 181 -0.81 1.28 -0.55
C THR A 181 0.23 1.43 0.55
N ALA A 182 1.23 2.27 0.35
CA ALA A 182 2.35 2.41 1.27
C ALA A 182 2.19 3.52 2.31
N THR A 183 1.12 4.31 2.23
CA THR A 183 0.98 5.54 3.02
C THR A 183 -0.26 5.57 3.90
N LEU A 184 -1.35 4.93 3.49
CA LEU A 184 -2.59 4.93 4.28
C LEU A 184 -2.35 4.38 5.69
N GLY A 185 -2.72 5.17 6.70
CA GLY A 185 -2.48 4.86 8.11
C GLY A 185 -1.08 5.22 8.62
N GLY A 186 -0.14 5.61 7.75
CA GLY A 186 1.22 6.02 8.13
C GLY A 186 1.54 7.49 7.88
N ALA A 187 0.76 8.13 7.03
CA ALA A 187 0.80 9.54 6.73
C ALA A 187 -0.63 10.07 6.57
N ASP A 188 -0.80 11.38 6.65
CA ASP A 188 -2.08 12.02 6.41
C ASP A 188 -2.55 11.76 4.98
N PHE A 189 -3.85 11.41 4.82
CA PHE A 189 -4.43 11.08 3.52
C PHE A 189 -5.94 11.44 3.49
N PRO A 190 -6.28 12.72 3.61
CA PRO A 190 -7.66 13.19 3.67
C PRO A 190 -8.28 13.22 2.27
N VAL A 191 -8.88 12.10 1.85
CA VAL A 191 -9.44 11.88 0.50
C VAL A 191 -10.38 13.01 0.08
N ASP A 192 -11.30 13.42 0.96
CA ASP A 192 -12.28 14.46 0.63
C ASP A 192 -11.62 15.84 0.52
N ALA A 193 -10.75 16.19 1.47
CA ALA A 193 -10.07 17.49 1.46
C ALA A 193 -9.14 17.64 0.25
N TRP A 194 -8.49 16.55 -0.19
CA TRP A 194 -7.63 16.52 -1.38
C TRP A 194 -8.40 16.25 -2.67
N GLN A 195 -9.73 16.15 -2.61
CA GLN A 195 -10.61 15.94 -3.75
C GLN A 195 -10.21 14.73 -4.61
N ILE A 196 -9.77 13.64 -3.98
CA ILE A 196 -9.42 12.38 -4.64
C ILE A 196 -10.70 11.68 -5.08
N ASP A 197 -10.79 11.27 -6.34
CA ASP A 197 -11.98 10.60 -6.87
C ASP A 197 -12.01 9.11 -6.52
N ALA A 198 -10.86 8.45 -6.52
CA ALA A 198 -10.72 7.06 -6.11
C ALA A 198 -9.34 6.77 -5.51
N ALA A 199 -9.28 5.89 -4.52
CA ALA A 199 -8.02 5.45 -3.93
C ALA A 199 -8.07 3.98 -3.54
N SER A 200 -6.91 3.32 -3.56
CA SER A 200 -6.71 1.97 -3.03
C SER A 200 -5.54 1.91 -2.05
N ALA A 201 -5.58 0.91 -1.17
CA ALA A 201 -4.52 0.66 -0.21
C ALA A 201 -4.29 -0.85 0.01
N GLY A 202 -3.37 -1.22 0.88
CA GLY A 202 -3.09 -2.61 1.23
C GLY A 202 -2.74 -2.78 2.69
N LEU A 203 -3.21 -3.85 3.31
CA LEU A 203 -3.04 -4.08 4.75
C LEU A 203 -1.58 -4.28 5.17
N GLN A 204 -0.73 -4.79 4.29
CA GLN A 204 0.65 -5.24 4.58
C GLN A 204 1.67 -4.12 4.78
N LYS A 205 1.23 -2.87 4.83
CA LYS A 205 2.05 -1.67 5.05
C LYS A 205 1.67 -1.00 6.37
N CYS A 206 1.42 0.30 6.35
CA CYS A 206 1.13 1.07 7.56
C CYS A 206 -0.16 0.64 8.28
N LEU A 207 -1.05 -0.11 7.63
CA LEU A 207 -2.26 -0.66 8.24
C LEU A 207 -2.00 -1.85 9.19
N SER A 208 -0.78 -2.41 9.21
CA SER A 208 -0.33 -3.43 10.18
C SER A 208 -0.99 -4.81 10.05
N GLY A 209 -1.55 -5.13 8.89
CA GLY A 209 -2.17 -6.42 8.59
C GLY A 209 -1.34 -7.28 7.62
N PRO A 210 -1.81 -8.49 7.32
CA PRO A 210 -1.23 -9.34 6.29
C PRO A 210 -1.65 -8.87 4.88
N PRO A 211 -0.92 -9.24 3.81
CA PRO A 211 -1.45 -9.11 2.46
C PRO A 211 -2.62 -10.08 2.25
N GLY A 212 -3.64 -9.68 1.50
CA GLY A 212 -4.78 -10.55 1.19
C GLY A 212 -6.13 -9.83 1.14
N SER A 213 -6.15 -8.53 1.48
CA SER A 213 -7.31 -7.66 1.32
C SER A 213 -6.86 -6.24 0.99
N ALA A 214 -7.58 -5.58 0.11
CA ALA A 214 -7.30 -4.23 -0.37
C ALA A 214 -8.49 -3.30 -0.08
N PRO A 215 -8.41 -2.39 0.90
CA PRO A 215 -9.43 -1.36 1.07
C PRO A 215 -9.35 -0.37 -0.08
N ILE A 216 -10.52 -0.01 -0.61
CA ILE A 216 -10.70 0.99 -1.66
C ILE A 216 -11.75 2.02 -1.26
N THR A 217 -11.65 3.20 -1.83
CA THR A 217 -12.67 4.26 -1.71
C THR A 217 -12.86 4.95 -3.05
N PHE A 218 -14.08 5.47 -3.28
CA PHE A 218 -14.38 6.25 -4.48
C PHE A 218 -15.63 7.12 -4.26
N ASN A 219 -15.67 8.25 -4.95
CA ASN A 219 -16.73 9.22 -4.82
C ASN A 219 -17.88 9.01 -5.83
N ASP A 220 -18.92 9.85 -5.75
CA ASP A 220 -20.09 9.79 -6.62
C ASP A 220 -19.78 9.99 -8.11
N ARG A 221 -18.69 10.69 -8.49
CA ARG A 221 -18.30 10.83 -9.91
C ARG A 221 -17.91 9.45 -10.47
N VAL A 222 -17.13 8.71 -9.71
CA VAL A 222 -16.71 7.35 -10.03
C VAL A 222 -17.89 6.39 -9.97
N GLU A 223 -18.73 6.46 -8.92
CA GLU A 223 -19.90 5.59 -8.78
C GLU A 223 -20.84 5.73 -10.00
N ARG A 224 -21.17 6.97 -10.41
CA ARG A 224 -22.00 7.20 -11.60
C ARG A 224 -21.38 6.64 -12.89
N LEU A 225 -20.06 6.74 -13.04
CA LEU A 225 -19.36 6.20 -14.21
C LEU A 225 -19.45 4.66 -14.23
N VAL A 226 -19.19 4.02 -13.10
CA VAL A 226 -19.22 2.57 -12.96
C VAL A 226 -20.64 2.01 -13.16
N LEU A 227 -21.65 2.66 -12.57
CA LEU A 227 -23.05 2.23 -12.70
C LEU A 227 -23.59 2.30 -14.13
N ARG A 228 -23.07 3.18 -14.99
CA ARG A 228 -23.40 3.17 -16.44
C ARG A 228 -22.94 1.91 -17.14
N ARG A 229 -21.90 1.25 -16.62
CA ARG A 229 -21.31 0.02 -17.14
C ARG A 229 -21.86 -1.24 -16.44
N LYS A 230 -22.83 -1.04 -15.53
CA LYS A 230 -23.37 -2.12 -14.70
C LYS A 230 -23.90 -3.27 -15.55
N HIS A 231 -23.39 -4.44 -15.30
CA HIS A 231 -23.85 -5.71 -15.83
C HIS A 231 -24.20 -6.63 -14.68
N VAL A 232 -25.30 -7.37 -14.80
CA VAL A 232 -25.69 -8.41 -13.86
C VAL A 232 -25.50 -9.75 -14.54
N GLU A 233 -24.78 -10.65 -13.90
CA GLU A 233 -24.54 -12.01 -14.35
C GLU A 233 -25.86 -12.76 -14.62
N ALA A 234 -25.89 -13.54 -15.69
CA ALA A 234 -27.13 -14.20 -16.13
C ALA A 234 -27.73 -15.13 -15.06
N GLY A 235 -26.90 -15.80 -14.26
CA GLY A 235 -27.35 -16.72 -13.21
C GLY A 235 -28.04 -16.08 -12.00
N ILE A 236 -27.83 -14.77 -11.80
CA ILE A 236 -28.42 -14.01 -10.68
C ILE A 236 -29.28 -12.83 -11.15
N ARG A 237 -29.36 -12.64 -12.46
CA ARG A 237 -30.17 -11.56 -13.05
C ARG A 237 -31.65 -11.83 -12.83
N ARG A 238 -32.38 -10.82 -12.37
CA ARG A 238 -33.85 -10.86 -12.29
C ARG A 238 -34.44 -10.41 -13.64
N ASP A 239 -35.62 -10.94 -13.98
CA ASP A 239 -36.34 -10.52 -15.17
C ASP A 239 -36.60 -9.01 -15.13
N GLY A 240 -36.46 -8.33 -16.29
CA GLY A 240 -36.66 -6.89 -16.41
C GLY A 240 -35.46 -6.01 -16.07
N SER A 241 -34.29 -6.59 -15.75
CA SER A 241 -33.06 -5.79 -15.57
C SER A 241 -32.69 -5.06 -16.86
N PRO A 242 -32.44 -3.73 -16.85
CA PRO A 242 -32.07 -3.00 -18.07
C PRO A 242 -30.68 -3.43 -18.56
N PRO A 243 -30.43 -3.38 -19.89
CA PRO A 243 -29.09 -3.58 -20.42
C PRO A 243 -28.15 -2.45 -19.95
N ALA A 244 -26.86 -2.76 -19.84
CA ALA A 244 -25.82 -1.76 -19.57
C ALA A 244 -25.80 -0.69 -20.68
N ALA A 245 -25.67 0.57 -20.29
CA ALA A 245 -25.57 1.69 -21.24
C ALA A 245 -24.12 1.92 -21.73
N GLY A 246 -23.11 1.45 -20.98
CA GLY A 246 -21.69 1.58 -21.29
C GLY A 246 -21.06 0.24 -21.69
N ALA A 247 -19.79 0.27 -22.08
CA ALA A 247 -19.00 -0.92 -22.33
C ALA A 247 -18.88 -1.75 -21.05
N ARG A 248 -19.11 -3.06 -21.16
CA ARG A 248 -19.00 -3.97 -20.02
C ARG A 248 -17.62 -3.90 -19.40
N ILE A 249 -17.54 -3.88 -18.06
CA ILE A 249 -16.28 -4.02 -17.32
C ILE A 249 -15.67 -5.39 -17.67
N SER A 250 -14.39 -5.41 -18.07
CA SER A 250 -13.73 -6.60 -18.63
C SER A 250 -13.24 -7.60 -17.61
N SER A 251 -13.66 -7.45 -16.35
CA SER A 251 -13.44 -8.42 -15.28
C SER A 251 -14.78 -8.79 -14.63
N ASN A 252 -15.00 -10.06 -14.34
CA ASN A 252 -16.13 -10.47 -13.51
C ASN A 252 -15.81 -10.24 -12.03
N TYR A 253 -14.66 -10.67 -11.58
CA TYR A 253 -14.25 -10.61 -10.17
C TYR A 253 -14.00 -9.19 -9.67
N PHE A 254 -13.41 -8.33 -10.50
CA PHE A 254 -13.09 -6.94 -10.19
C PHE A 254 -14.09 -5.94 -10.79
N ASP A 255 -15.30 -6.39 -11.11
CA ASP A 255 -16.38 -5.50 -11.55
C ASP A 255 -16.92 -4.69 -10.36
N LEU A 256 -16.52 -3.42 -10.29
CA LEU A 256 -16.90 -2.54 -9.19
C LEU A 256 -18.42 -2.31 -9.09
N ALA A 257 -19.16 -2.41 -10.21
CA ALA A 257 -20.62 -2.31 -10.17
C ALA A 257 -21.27 -3.54 -9.50
N MET A 258 -20.68 -4.73 -9.71
CA MET A 258 -21.12 -5.94 -9.01
C MET A 258 -20.70 -5.93 -7.54
N LEU A 259 -19.47 -5.44 -7.26
CA LEU A 259 -18.99 -5.28 -5.87
C LEU A 259 -19.84 -4.26 -5.09
N LEU A 260 -20.34 -3.22 -5.72
CA LEU A 260 -21.28 -2.28 -5.10
C LEU A 260 -22.58 -2.96 -4.67
N ASP A 261 -23.13 -3.86 -5.49
CA ASP A 261 -24.32 -4.63 -5.12
C ASP A 261 -24.04 -5.63 -3.99
N TYR A 262 -22.85 -6.23 -3.99
CA TYR A 262 -22.43 -7.18 -2.96
C TYR A 262 -22.20 -6.50 -1.59
N TRP A 263 -21.53 -5.35 -1.57
CA TRP A 263 -21.26 -4.58 -0.35
C TRP A 263 -22.42 -3.66 0.04
N GLY A 264 -23.38 -3.40 -0.85
CA GLY A 264 -24.55 -2.57 -0.63
C GLY A 264 -25.67 -3.28 0.14
N GLU A 265 -26.79 -2.59 0.33
CA GLU A 265 -27.98 -3.14 1.02
C GLU A 265 -28.58 -4.39 0.35
N ALA A 266 -28.44 -4.47 -0.97
CA ALA A 266 -28.98 -5.60 -1.74
C ALA A 266 -28.28 -6.92 -1.43
N ARG A 267 -27.04 -6.89 -0.95
CA ARG A 267 -26.20 -8.10 -0.68
C ARG A 267 -26.29 -9.12 -1.80
N LEU A 268 -26.25 -8.64 -3.04
CA LEU A 268 -26.31 -9.53 -4.18
C LEU A 268 -25.07 -10.41 -4.21
N ASN A 269 -25.26 -11.72 -4.27
CA ASN A 269 -24.14 -12.66 -4.23
C ASN A 269 -23.16 -12.40 -5.38
N HIS A 270 -21.90 -12.31 -5.07
CA HIS A 270 -20.81 -12.12 -6.01
C HIS A 270 -19.73 -13.19 -5.84
N HIS A 271 -19.23 -13.36 -4.64
CA HIS A 271 -18.20 -14.35 -4.28
C HIS A 271 -18.36 -14.76 -2.81
N THR A 272 -17.60 -15.76 -2.39
CA THR A 272 -17.46 -16.08 -0.97
C THR A 272 -16.37 -15.16 -0.39
N GLU A 273 -16.77 -14.25 0.48
CA GLU A 273 -15.86 -13.31 1.14
C GLU A 273 -14.77 -14.06 1.92
N ALA A 274 -13.53 -13.56 1.83
CA ALA A 274 -12.42 -14.06 2.61
C ALA A 274 -12.55 -13.64 4.08
N ALA A 275 -13.43 -14.30 4.83
CA ALA A 275 -13.86 -13.89 6.18
C ALA A 275 -12.70 -13.58 7.13
N SER A 276 -11.65 -14.42 7.18
CA SER A 276 -10.48 -14.14 8.01
C SER A 276 -9.76 -12.85 7.62
N MET A 277 -9.79 -12.49 6.32
CA MET A 277 -9.21 -11.23 5.83
C MET A 277 -10.10 -10.04 6.11
N LEU A 278 -11.43 -10.21 6.05
CA LEU A 278 -12.39 -9.20 6.53
C LEU A 278 -12.15 -8.88 8.01
N TYR A 279 -12.00 -9.92 8.86
CA TYR A 279 -11.70 -9.74 10.28
C TYR A 279 -10.36 -9.03 10.50
N ALA A 280 -9.34 -9.38 9.71
CA ALA A 280 -8.04 -8.72 9.74
C ALA A 280 -8.16 -7.23 9.36
N ALA A 281 -8.84 -6.92 8.27
CA ALA A 281 -9.02 -5.56 7.78
C ALA A 281 -9.78 -4.69 8.79
N ARG A 282 -10.89 -5.22 9.33
CA ARG A 282 -11.68 -4.57 10.37
C ARG A 282 -10.81 -4.24 11.60
N GLU A 283 -10.01 -5.20 12.07
CA GLU A 283 -9.16 -5.01 13.24
C GLU A 283 -8.03 -4.03 12.97
N CYS A 284 -7.42 -4.04 11.78
CA CYS A 284 -6.43 -3.04 11.36
C CYS A 284 -6.99 -1.61 11.48
N ALA A 285 -8.14 -1.36 10.89
CA ALA A 285 -8.78 -0.05 10.92
C ALA A 285 -9.18 0.34 12.37
N ARG A 286 -9.78 -0.60 13.12
CA ARG A 286 -10.17 -0.38 14.52
C ARG A 286 -8.99 0.02 15.41
N ILE A 287 -7.83 -0.63 15.24
CA ILE A 287 -6.62 -0.31 15.99
C ILE A 287 -6.14 1.10 15.70
N ILE A 288 -6.03 1.47 14.42
CA ILE A 288 -5.58 2.79 13.99
C ILE A 288 -6.50 3.89 14.53
N LEU A 289 -7.80 3.71 14.43
CA LEU A 289 -8.77 4.70 14.90
C LEU A 289 -8.80 4.80 16.43
N ARG A 290 -8.66 3.69 17.13
CA ARG A 290 -8.52 3.69 18.60
C ARG A 290 -7.27 4.44 19.06
N ASP A 291 -6.15 4.24 18.38
CA ASP A 291 -4.89 4.92 18.69
C ASP A 291 -4.92 6.39 18.20
N GLY A 292 -5.80 6.73 17.25
CA GLY A 292 -5.97 8.04 16.62
C GLY A 292 -5.05 8.24 15.43
N LEU A 293 -5.60 8.78 14.33
CA LEU A 293 -4.85 9.02 13.09
C LEU A 293 -3.64 9.93 13.30
N ALA A 294 -3.84 11.08 13.95
CA ALA A 294 -2.77 12.03 14.23
C ALA A 294 -1.64 11.42 15.06
N ALA A 295 -1.97 10.63 16.11
CA ALA A 295 -1.00 9.94 16.92
C ALA A 295 -0.24 8.87 16.12
N THR A 296 -0.92 8.19 15.22
CA THR A 296 -0.31 7.18 14.34
C THR A 296 0.66 7.84 13.35
N PHE A 297 0.29 8.97 12.74
CA PHE A 297 1.17 9.73 11.86
C PHE A 297 2.39 10.28 12.60
N ALA A 298 2.20 10.86 13.80
CA ALA A 298 3.29 11.35 14.65
C ALA A 298 4.26 10.22 15.04
N ARG A 299 3.75 9.02 15.36
CA ARG A 299 4.58 7.85 15.66
C ARG A 299 5.47 7.47 14.47
N HIS A 300 4.93 7.45 13.24
CA HIS A 300 5.72 7.18 12.03
C HIS A 300 6.77 8.26 11.79
N ALA A 301 6.41 9.54 11.91
CA ALA A 301 7.35 10.65 11.75
C ALA A 301 8.49 10.58 12.77
N THR A 302 8.19 10.31 14.04
CA THR A 302 9.19 10.19 15.11
C THR A 302 10.12 9.00 14.87
N ALA A 303 9.58 7.82 14.54
CA ALA A 303 10.40 6.64 14.25
C ALA A 303 11.29 6.85 13.01
N SER A 304 10.77 7.51 11.98
CA SER A 304 11.54 7.90 10.79
C SER A 304 12.68 8.85 11.14
N SER A 305 12.41 9.86 11.96
CA SER A 305 13.42 10.83 12.42
C SER A 305 14.53 10.13 13.23
N ALA A 306 14.16 9.25 14.15
CA ALA A 306 15.13 8.49 14.94
C ALA A 306 15.97 7.54 14.09
N LEU A 307 15.34 6.82 13.15
CA LEU A 307 16.08 5.96 12.21
C LEU A 307 17.07 6.80 11.37
N THR A 308 16.63 7.92 10.81
CA THR A 308 17.50 8.77 9.98
C THR A 308 18.62 9.42 10.77
N ALA A 309 18.38 9.82 12.02
CA ALA A 309 19.42 10.31 12.91
C ALA A 309 20.51 9.26 13.16
N GLY A 310 20.11 8.04 13.50
CA GLY A 310 21.03 6.92 13.70
C GLY A 310 21.84 6.57 12.44
N LEU A 311 21.18 6.53 11.26
CA LEU A 311 21.86 6.26 9.99
C LEU A 311 22.91 7.32 9.66
N ARG A 312 22.58 8.60 9.87
CA ARG A 312 23.53 9.72 9.69
C ARG A 312 24.69 9.66 10.67
N ALA A 313 24.44 9.31 11.94
CA ALA A 313 25.47 9.15 12.96
C ALA A 313 26.46 8.01 12.62
N MET A 314 26.01 6.99 11.85
CA MET A 314 26.89 5.97 11.27
C MET A 314 27.67 6.45 10.05
N GLY A 315 27.53 7.71 9.61
CA GLY A 315 28.16 8.23 8.39
C GLY A 315 27.47 7.79 7.09
N LEU A 316 26.25 7.28 7.15
CA LEU A 316 25.50 6.84 5.97
C LEU A 316 24.76 7.99 5.31
N ALA A 317 24.88 8.09 3.98
CA ALA A 317 24.16 9.08 3.18
C ALA A 317 22.74 8.60 2.88
N LEU A 318 21.74 9.45 3.16
CA LEU A 318 20.36 9.18 2.84
C LEU A 318 20.09 9.41 1.34
N PHE A 319 19.21 8.57 0.77
CA PHE A 319 18.79 8.68 -0.62
C PHE A 319 17.59 9.62 -0.79
N GLY A 320 17.59 10.37 -1.88
CA GLY A 320 16.47 11.19 -2.36
C GLY A 320 16.30 12.53 -1.67
N ASP A 321 15.31 13.30 -2.13
CA ASP A 321 14.95 14.59 -1.54
C ASP A 321 14.31 14.41 -0.16
N GLN A 322 15.01 14.83 0.87
CA GLN A 322 14.59 14.63 2.26
C GLN A 322 13.33 15.42 2.65
N ARG A 323 12.94 16.44 1.86
CA ARG A 323 11.67 17.19 2.05
C ARG A 323 10.46 16.33 1.70
N HIS A 324 10.63 15.43 0.74
CA HIS A 324 9.57 14.56 0.21
C HIS A 324 9.77 13.08 0.54
N LYS A 325 10.66 12.78 1.48
CA LYS A 325 10.87 11.42 1.97
C LYS A 325 9.62 10.91 2.70
N MET A 326 9.23 9.66 2.42
CA MET A 326 8.18 8.99 3.20
C MET A 326 8.55 8.86 4.67
N THR A 327 7.58 9.03 5.56
CA THR A 327 7.76 8.80 7.01
C THR A 327 7.81 7.32 7.39
N SER A 328 7.40 6.44 6.50
CA SER A 328 7.29 5.00 6.76
C SER A 328 8.48 4.18 6.26
N ILE A 329 9.35 4.77 5.42
CA ILE A 329 10.51 4.07 4.85
C ILE A 329 11.64 5.06 4.56
N THR A 330 12.88 4.62 4.74
CA THR A 330 14.10 5.39 4.47
C THR A 330 14.98 4.66 3.46
N GLY A 331 15.32 5.34 2.37
CA GLY A 331 16.38 4.94 1.46
C GLY A 331 17.74 5.40 1.98
N VAL A 332 18.74 4.54 1.94
CA VAL A 332 20.10 4.87 2.37
C VAL A 332 21.10 4.28 1.37
N HIS A 333 22.06 5.08 0.95
CA HIS A 333 23.09 4.62 0.03
C HIS A 333 23.95 3.52 0.65
N ILE A 334 24.25 2.50 -0.12
CA ILE A 334 25.25 1.48 0.23
C ILE A 334 26.62 2.15 0.12
N PRO A 335 27.44 2.17 1.20
CA PRO A 335 28.74 2.80 1.16
C PRO A 335 29.66 2.15 0.13
N GLN A 336 30.54 2.94 -0.45
CA GLN A 336 31.56 2.41 -1.37
C GLN A 336 32.44 1.35 -0.68
N GLY A 337 32.67 0.24 -1.36
CA GLY A 337 33.45 -0.88 -0.84
C GLY A 337 32.66 -1.84 0.06
N VAL A 338 31.42 -1.53 0.41
CA VAL A 338 30.55 -2.43 1.17
C VAL A 338 29.69 -3.28 0.22
N ASP A 339 29.70 -4.59 0.42
CA ASP A 339 28.78 -5.53 -0.26
C ASP A 339 27.40 -5.47 0.39
N GLY A 340 26.48 -4.77 -0.24
CA GLY A 340 25.13 -4.55 0.30
C GLY A 340 24.31 -5.81 0.51
N GLU A 341 24.52 -6.86 -0.33
CA GLU A 341 23.79 -8.12 -0.19
C GLU A 341 24.36 -8.97 0.95
N LYS A 342 25.68 -8.95 1.17
CA LYS A 342 26.28 -9.59 2.36
C LYS A 342 25.80 -8.94 3.65
N VAL A 343 25.66 -7.61 3.68
CA VAL A 343 25.11 -6.90 4.85
C VAL A 343 23.68 -7.36 5.11
N ARG A 344 22.82 -7.42 4.08
CA ARG A 344 21.44 -7.90 4.23
C ARG A 344 21.38 -9.36 4.70
N ALA A 345 22.19 -10.21 4.11
CA ALA A 345 22.27 -11.62 4.49
C ALA A 345 22.71 -11.79 5.95
N ALA A 346 23.70 -11.02 6.41
CA ALA A 346 24.16 -11.04 7.79
C ALA A 346 23.08 -10.52 8.77
N LEU A 347 22.38 -9.44 8.43
CA LEU A 347 21.25 -8.95 9.24
C LEU A 347 20.16 -10.01 9.40
N LEU A 348 19.82 -10.69 8.31
CA LEU A 348 18.79 -11.74 8.35
C LEU A 348 19.26 -12.98 9.11
N HIS A 349 20.48 -13.47 8.83
CA HIS A 349 21.00 -14.71 9.39
C HIS A 349 21.35 -14.57 10.88
N ASP A 350 22.10 -13.50 11.25
CA ASP A 350 22.66 -13.36 12.59
C ASP A 350 21.69 -12.69 13.57
N PHE A 351 20.78 -11.84 13.06
CA PHE A 351 19.87 -11.04 13.90
C PHE A 351 18.38 -11.27 13.61
N GLY A 352 18.04 -12.05 12.59
CA GLY A 352 16.65 -12.23 12.17
C GLY A 352 15.99 -10.95 11.63
N ILE A 353 16.76 -9.95 11.18
CA ILE A 353 16.29 -8.67 10.71
C ILE A 353 16.33 -8.62 9.19
N GLU A 354 15.17 -8.37 8.56
CA GLU A 354 15.07 -8.19 7.12
C GLU A 354 14.99 -6.71 6.75
N ILE A 355 15.94 -6.23 5.93
CA ILE A 355 15.87 -4.94 5.25
C ILE A 355 15.77 -5.15 3.73
N GLY A 356 15.25 -4.15 3.00
CA GLY A 356 15.06 -4.27 1.56
C GLY A 356 16.23 -3.75 0.73
N THR A 357 16.41 -4.32 -0.47
CA THR A 357 17.09 -3.66 -1.59
C THR A 357 16.09 -2.86 -2.43
N SER A 358 16.53 -2.14 -3.46
CA SER A 358 15.62 -1.48 -4.38
C SER A 358 15.62 -2.14 -5.77
N PHE A 359 14.92 -1.53 -6.73
CA PHE A 359 14.68 -2.05 -8.07
C PHE A 359 15.29 -1.13 -9.14
N GLY A 360 15.31 -1.60 -10.39
CA GLY A 360 15.72 -0.80 -11.54
C GLY A 360 17.06 -0.09 -11.33
N PRO A 361 17.13 1.21 -11.58
CA PRO A 361 18.39 1.97 -11.47
C PRO A 361 18.95 2.05 -10.05
N LEU A 362 18.17 1.73 -9.03
CA LEU A 362 18.60 1.73 -7.62
C LEU A 362 18.98 0.34 -7.09
N HIS A 363 18.86 -0.71 -7.93
CA HIS A 363 19.25 -2.07 -7.53
C HIS A 363 20.75 -2.11 -7.13
N GLY A 364 21.04 -2.64 -5.95
CA GLY A 364 22.41 -2.72 -5.43
C GLY A 364 23.04 -1.36 -5.05
N ARG A 365 22.30 -0.25 -5.12
CA ARG A 365 22.81 1.09 -4.76
C ARG A 365 22.31 1.62 -3.43
N ILE A 366 21.12 1.19 -3.02
CA ILE A 366 20.50 1.60 -1.76
C ILE A 366 19.92 0.41 -1.00
N TRP A 367 19.92 0.52 0.30
CA TRP A 367 19.02 -0.24 1.16
C TRP A 367 17.76 0.57 1.43
N ARG A 368 16.66 -0.13 1.70
CA ARG A 368 15.40 0.46 2.13
C ARG A 368 15.05 -0.09 3.50
N ILE A 369 14.98 0.79 4.49
CA ILE A 369 14.69 0.43 5.88
C ILE A 369 13.33 1.03 6.24
N GLY A 370 12.37 0.17 6.59
CA GLY A 370 10.99 0.54 6.86
C GLY A 370 10.70 0.63 8.36
N THR A 371 9.98 1.69 8.74
CA THR A 371 9.38 1.88 10.07
C THR A 371 7.87 1.99 9.90
N MET A 372 7.24 0.91 9.39
CA MET A 372 5.83 0.88 9.02
C MET A 372 4.97 0.20 10.07
N GLY A 373 3.77 0.75 10.30
CA GLY A 373 2.69 0.09 11.03
C GLY A 373 3.12 -0.48 12.37
N TYR A 374 2.93 -1.78 12.57
CA TYR A 374 3.32 -2.47 13.81
C TYR A 374 4.82 -2.42 14.10
N ASN A 375 5.67 -2.33 13.04
CA ASN A 375 7.12 -2.23 13.22
C ASN A 375 7.60 -0.80 13.51
N CYS A 376 6.71 0.19 13.45
CA CYS A 376 6.98 1.57 13.84
C CYS A 376 7.06 1.72 15.37
N ARG A 377 8.08 1.09 15.99
CA ARG A 377 8.29 1.04 17.44
C ARG A 377 9.73 1.38 17.79
N LYS A 378 9.90 2.11 18.90
CA LYS A 378 11.23 2.53 19.41
C LYS A 378 12.20 1.34 19.49
N GLN A 379 11.76 0.22 20.07
CA GLN A 379 12.59 -0.98 20.22
C GLN A 379 13.09 -1.52 18.86
N ASN A 380 12.23 -1.56 17.85
CA ASN A 380 12.57 -2.08 16.54
C ASN A 380 13.59 -1.19 15.81
N VAL A 381 13.46 0.14 15.95
CA VAL A 381 14.43 1.09 15.43
C VAL A 381 15.80 0.88 16.07
N PHE A 382 15.86 0.76 17.40
CA PHE A 382 17.11 0.50 18.11
C PHE A 382 17.73 -0.85 17.73
N MET A 383 16.94 -1.91 17.69
CA MET A 383 17.44 -3.24 17.26
C MET A 383 18.02 -3.20 15.86
N CYS A 384 17.32 -2.55 14.92
CA CYS A 384 17.79 -2.43 13.54
C CYS A 384 19.09 -1.63 13.45
N LEU A 385 19.18 -0.50 14.13
CA LEU A 385 20.38 0.35 14.13
C LEU A 385 21.58 -0.37 14.77
N ALA A 386 21.38 -1.03 15.92
CA ALA A 386 22.45 -1.78 16.60
C ALA A 386 22.97 -2.93 15.75
N ALA A 387 22.07 -3.70 15.13
CA ALA A 387 22.44 -4.80 14.25
C ALA A 387 23.19 -4.29 13.00
N LEU A 388 22.68 -3.23 12.36
CA LEU A 388 23.30 -2.63 11.18
C LEU A 388 24.71 -2.09 11.51
N GLU A 389 24.87 -1.40 12.65
CA GLU A 389 26.17 -0.94 13.14
C GLU A 389 27.15 -2.10 13.30
N ALA A 390 26.74 -3.19 13.96
CA ALA A 390 27.57 -4.35 14.18
C ALA A 390 28.01 -5.02 12.87
N VAL A 391 27.10 -5.16 11.91
CA VAL A 391 27.38 -5.76 10.59
C VAL A 391 28.30 -4.85 9.76
N LEU A 392 28.06 -3.54 9.72
CA LEU A 392 28.88 -2.60 8.97
C LEU A 392 30.32 -2.56 9.49
N ARG A 393 30.50 -2.56 10.81
CA ARG A 393 31.85 -2.63 11.42
C ARG A 393 32.60 -3.90 11.02
N ARG A 394 31.92 -5.06 11.02
CA ARG A 394 32.48 -6.34 10.56
C ARG A 394 32.80 -6.30 9.06
N ALA A 395 32.02 -5.57 8.27
CA ALA A 395 32.28 -5.34 6.85
C ALA A 395 33.44 -4.34 6.58
N GLY A 396 34.08 -3.82 7.63
CA GLY A 396 35.20 -2.87 7.53
C GLY A 396 34.80 -1.41 7.30
N PHE A 397 33.48 -1.09 7.38
CA PHE A 397 33.03 0.29 7.29
C PHE A 397 33.22 1.00 8.64
N PRO A 398 33.85 2.19 8.65
CA PRO A 398 34.17 2.90 9.89
C PRO A 398 32.91 3.50 10.53
N VAL A 399 32.45 2.89 11.61
CA VAL A 399 31.31 3.39 12.42
C VAL A 399 31.77 3.56 13.86
N THR A 400 31.46 4.74 14.45
CA THR A 400 31.66 4.97 15.88
C THR A 400 30.64 4.15 16.68
N ALA A 401 31.12 3.27 17.55
CA ALA A 401 30.27 2.41 18.34
C ALA A 401 29.32 3.22 19.25
N GLY A 402 28.02 2.87 19.20
CA GLY A 402 26.98 3.48 20.01
C GLY A 402 26.42 4.79 19.46
N ALA A 403 27.10 5.47 18.54
CA ALA A 403 26.69 6.81 18.05
C ALA A 403 25.30 6.75 17.38
N ALA A 404 24.95 5.66 16.70
CA ALA A 404 23.63 5.51 16.09
C ALA A 404 22.51 5.43 17.13
N LEU A 405 22.77 4.75 18.24
CA LEU A 405 21.77 4.59 19.30
C LEU A 405 21.58 5.88 20.09
N GLU A 406 22.67 6.61 20.39
CA GLU A 406 22.57 7.94 21.04
C GLU A 406 21.76 8.90 20.16
N ALA A 407 22.11 9.06 18.89
CA ALA A 407 21.39 9.95 17.97
C ALA A 407 19.90 9.56 17.82
N ALA A 408 19.58 8.27 17.79
CA ALA A 408 18.20 7.80 17.74
C ALA A 408 17.48 8.04 19.07
N TYR A 409 18.18 7.89 20.21
CA TYR A 409 17.60 8.15 21.53
C TYR A 409 17.21 9.63 21.68
N ASP A 410 18.09 10.53 21.30
CA ASP A 410 17.84 11.99 21.32
C ASP A 410 16.66 12.38 20.44
N ALA A 411 16.51 11.73 19.27
CA ALA A 411 15.38 11.96 18.37
C ALA A 411 14.02 11.50 18.94
N TYR A 412 14.03 10.59 19.93
CA TYR A 412 12.85 10.16 20.66
C TYR A 412 12.61 10.98 21.95
N ALA A 413 13.59 11.77 22.38
CA ALA A 413 13.41 12.63 23.56
C ALA A 413 12.33 13.69 23.29
N PRO A 414 11.50 14.05 24.27
CA PRO A 414 10.60 15.17 24.11
C PRO A 414 11.42 16.44 23.76
N LYS A 415 11.01 17.15 22.71
CA LYS A 415 11.57 18.47 22.46
C LYS A 415 11.17 19.38 23.62
N ALA A 416 12.17 19.89 24.36
CA ALA A 416 11.99 20.82 25.48
C ALA A 416 11.24 22.07 25.02
#